data_b9957f53027a5f74f43005c3ed32862f
#
_entry.id   b9957f53027a5f74f43005c3ed32862f
#
_cell.length_a   1.000
_cell.length_b   1.000
_cell.length_c   1.000
_cell.angle_alpha   90.00
_cell.angle_beta   90.00
_cell.angle_gamma   90.00
#
_symmetry.space_group_name_H-M   'P 1'
#
loop_
_entity.id
_entity.type
_entity.pdbx_description
1 polymer ?
#
loop_
_entity_poly.entity_id
_entity_poly.type
_entity_poly.pdbx_seq_one_letter_code
_entity_poly.pdbx_strand_id
1 'polypeptide(L)'
;TRYWPKMLCDENGVNCLLGSSGGPGEGCSGSGQYLSCAPPIDTKFEATFGRRGAPCNGQSSQDCDFVDVSLVDGWTLPFRLLIAGSCSGGGNLHPDEIDCSGLTFEQCPTQERLGTKTFDMQARRWGSGSIAGCYSPCLKLTDPKWNNTASRGRSRTDDVAAPYCCPTPPISPQACRAGPVEETE
;
A
#
# COMPACT_ATOMS: atom_id res chain seq x y z
N THR A 1 -10.63 -3.56 9.04
CA THR A 1 -10.39 -4.86 8.36
C THR A 1 -9.65 -4.61 7.08
N ARG A 2 -8.72 -5.51 6.72
CA ARG A 2 -7.90 -5.43 5.51
C ARG A 2 -8.05 -6.70 4.71
N TYR A 3 -8.09 -6.54 3.39
CA TYR A 3 -8.15 -7.64 2.43
C TYR A 3 -7.15 -7.36 1.31
N TRP A 4 -6.40 -8.38 0.93
CA TRP A 4 -5.53 -8.33 -0.24
C TRP A 4 -5.54 -9.68 -0.95
N PRO A 5 -5.44 -9.69 -2.27
CA PRO A 5 -5.47 -10.91 -3.05
C PRO A 5 -4.14 -11.65 -2.93
N LYS A 6 -4.22 -12.97 -2.90
CA LYS A 6 -3.09 -13.88 -3.09
C LYS A 6 -3.27 -14.61 -4.41
N MET A 7 -2.21 -14.69 -5.20
CA MET A 7 -2.28 -15.27 -6.53
C MET A 7 -1.07 -16.16 -6.83
N LEU A 8 -1.32 -17.10 -7.76
CA LEU A 8 -0.30 -18.06 -8.19
C LEU A 8 0.27 -18.82 -6.99
N CYS A 9 -0.63 -19.26 -6.14
CA CYS A 9 -0.33 -20.08 -4.97
C CYS A 9 -0.18 -21.56 -5.37
N ASP A 10 0.42 -22.35 -4.47
CA ASP A 10 0.37 -23.80 -4.57
C ASP A 10 -1.04 -24.35 -4.29
N GLU A 11 -1.18 -25.65 -4.38
CA GLU A 11 -2.48 -26.35 -4.19
C GLU A 11 -3.09 -26.17 -2.78
N ASN A 12 -2.29 -25.74 -1.80
CA ASN A 12 -2.72 -25.48 -0.43
C ASN A 12 -3.04 -23.99 -0.19
N GLY A 13 -2.96 -23.14 -1.22
CA GLY A 13 -3.16 -21.70 -1.10
C GLY A 13 -2.05 -20.96 -0.38
N VAL A 14 -0.86 -21.57 -0.28
CA VAL A 14 0.35 -20.98 0.29
C VAL A 14 1.42 -20.80 -0.78
N ASN A 15 2.57 -20.23 -0.41
CA ASN A 15 3.68 -19.98 -1.34
C ASN A 15 3.28 -19.17 -2.58
N CYS A 16 2.37 -18.22 -2.41
CA CYS A 16 1.87 -17.41 -3.51
C CYS A 16 2.96 -16.51 -4.11
N LEU A 17 2.93 -16.33 -5.40
CA LEU A 17 3.84 -15.41 -6.09
C LEU A 17 3.49 -13.94 -5.82
N LEU A 18 2.23 -13.65 -5.57
CA LEU A 18 1.71 -12.33 -5.22
C LEU A 18 0.91 -12.42 -3.91
N GLY A 19 1.01 -11.44 -3.05
CA GLY A 19 0.24 -11.31 -1.83
C GLY A 19 0.70 -12.17 -0.65
N SER A 20 1.75 -12.99 -0.79
CA SER A 20 2.37 -13.74 0.31
C SER A 20 3.53 -12.96 0.90
N SER A 21 3.22 -11.90 1.63
CA SER A 21 4.19 -10.92 2.14
C SER A 21 4.73 -11.23 3.54
N GLY A 22 4.34 -12.36 4.13
CA GLY A 22 4.85 -12.81 5.42
C GLY A 22 4.04 -12.33 6.62
N GLY A 23 2.75 -12.07 6.41
CA GLY A 23 1.81 -11.73 7.48
C GLY A 23 1.44 -12.93 8.37
N PRO A 24 0.67 -12.70 9.44
CA PRO A 24 0.20 -13.77 10.31
C PRO A 24 -0.54 -14.88 9.53
N GLY A 25 -0.17 -16.11 9.76
CA GLY A 25 -0.74 -17.26 9.06
C GLY A 25 -0.15 -17.57 7.69
N GLU A 26 0.87 -16.83 7.26
CA GLU A 26 1.60 -17.11 6.03
C GLU A 26 2.84 -17.97 6.28
N GLY A 27 3.09 -18.94 5.38
CA GLY A 27 4.21 -19.86 5.52
C GLY A 27 5.59 -19.23 5.43
N CYS A 28 5.66 -17.97 5.00
CA CYS A 28 6.92 -17.23 4.86
C CYS A 28 7.19 -16.25 6.01
N SER A 29 6.57 -16.41 7.16
CA SER A 29 6.73 -15.53 8.32
C SER A 29 7.95 -15.78 9.19
N GLY A 30 8.75 -16.79 8.92
CA GLY A 30 9.95 -17.14 9.70
C GLY A 30 11.16 -16.26 9.38
N SER A 31 12.08 -16.15 10.35
CA SER A 31 13.34 -15.44 10.15
C SER A 31 14.14 -16.08 9.00
N GLY A 32 14.54 -15.30 8.02
CA GLY A 32 15.28 -15.77 6.84
C GLY A 32 14.40 -16.31 5.71
N GLN A 33 13.11 -16.50 5.91
CA GLN A 33 12.20 -16.98 4.86
C GLN A 33 11.68 -15.87 3.96
N TYR A 34 11.85 -14.61 4.34
CA TYR A 34 11.43 -13.46 3.53
C TYR A 34 12.06 -13.43 2.12
N LEU A 35 13.15 -14.13 1.91
CA LEU A 35 13.78 -14.25 0.58
C LEU A 35 12.95 -15.09 -0.39
N SER A 36 12.13 -16.00 0.11
CA SER A 36 11.23 -16.83 -0.70
C SER A 36 9.81 -16.28 -0.79
N CYS A 37 9.48 -15.28 0.02
CA CYS A 37 8.16 -14.63 0.00
C CYS A 37 8.06 -13.61 -1.13
N ALA A 38 6.82 -13.23 -1.46
CA ALA A 38 6.58 -12.03 -2.26
C ALA A 38 6.94 -10.77 -1.44
N PRO A 39 7.32 -9.66 -2.08
CA PRO A 39 7.53 -8.39 -1.39
C PRO A 39 6.29 -7.97 -0.58
N PRO A 40 6.45 -7.23 0.54
CA PRO A 40 5.31 -6.76 1.34
C PRO A 40 4.59 -5.57 0.67
N ILE A 41 4.35 -5.69 -0.62
CA ILE A 41 3.69 -4.70 -1.44
C ILE A 41 2.39 -5.32 -1.87
N ASP A 42 1.30 -4.86 -1.31
CA ASP A 42 -0.01 -5.41 -1.58
C ASP A 42 -0.98 -4.29 -1.91
N THR A 43 -1.71 -4.44 -3.02
CA THR A 43 -2.92 -3.67 -3.23
C THR A 43 -3.94 -4.12 -2.19
N LYS A 44 -4.31 -3.25 -1.26
CA LYS A 44 -5.18 -3.59 -0.14
C LYS A 44 -6.50 -2.85 -0.24
N PHE A 45 -7.58 -3.58 -0.03
CA PHE A 45 -8.86 -2.98 0.32
C PHE A 45 -8.95 -2.89 1.84
N GLU A 46 -9.18 -1.69 2.36
CA GLU A 46 -9.34 -1.45 3.80
C GLU A 46 -10.76 -0.94 4.07
N ALA A 47 -11.36 -1.45 5.14
CA ALA A 47 -12.71 -1.05 5.54
C ALA A 47 -12.82 -0.96 7.07
N THR A 48 -13.40 0.12 7.53
CA THR A 48 -13.86 0.33 8.90
C THR A 48 -15.34 0.66 8.85
N PHE A 49 -16.15 -0.12 9.54
CA PHE A 49 -17.59 0.08 9.59
C PHE A 49 -17.98 0.82 10.87
N GLY A 50 -18.77 1.85 10.71
CA GLY A 50 -19.33 2.62 11.81
C GLY A 50 -20.37 1.83 12.61
N ARG A 51 -20.81 2.41 13.72
CA ARG A 51 -21.85 1.78 14.55
C ARG A 51 -23.19 1.84 13.84
N ARG A 52 -23.86 0.69 13.78
CA ARG A 52 -25.18 0.58 13.16
C ARG A 52 -26.18 1.56 13.82
N GLY A 53 -26.78 2.41 12.98
CA GLY A 53 -27.79 3.37 13.40
C GLY A 53 -27.21 4.67 14.01
N ALA A 54 -25.90 4.82 14.12
CA ALA A 54 -25.29 6.07 14.48
C ALA A 54 -25.27 7.02 13.27
N PRO A 55 -25.58 8.31 13.46
CA PRO A 55 -25.48 9.26 12.34
C PRO A 55 -24.00 9.55 12.03
N CYS A 56 -23.64 9.40 10.79
CA CYS A 56 -22.33 9.83 10.29
C CYS A 56 -22.33 11.36 10.14
N ASN A 57 -21.92 12.07 11.18
CA ASN A 57 -21.91 13.53 11.22
C ASN A 57 -20.50 14.13 11.17
N GLY A 58 -19.48 13.29 10.96
CA GLY A 58 -18.07 13.71 10.92
C GLY A 58 -17.46 14.07 12.27
N GLN A 59 -18.23 14.01 13.38
CA GLN A 59 -17.71 14.31 14.73
C GLN A 59 -16.98 13.14 15.36
N SER A 60 -17.24 11.94 14.90
CA SER A 60 -16.56 10.73 15.36
C SER A 60 -16.31 9.80 14.17
N SER A 61 -15.06 9.38 14.00
CA SER A 61 -14.68 8.37 12.99
C SER A 61 -15.33 7.00 13.26
N GLN A 62 -15.87 6.78 14.47
CA GLN A 62 -16.53 5.53 14.83
C GLN A 62 -17.99 5.43 14.32
N ASP A 63 -18.54 6.54 13.86
CA ASP A 63 -19.94 6.61 13.43
C ASP A 63 -20.10 6.59 11.91
N CYS A 64 -19.00 6.65 11.17
CA CYS A 64 -18.98 6.60 9.71
C CYS A 64 -18.30 5.31 9.21
N ASP A 65 -18.74 4.85 8.06
CA ASP A 65 -17.99 3.84 7.30
C ASP A 65 -16.84 4.53 6.56
N PHE A 66 -15.68 3.89 6.58
CA PHE A 66 -14.52 4.28 5.80
C PHE A 66 -14.09 3.10 4.97
N VAL A 67 -14.00 3.30 3.68
CA VAL A 67 -13.50 2.30 2.74
C VAL A 67 -12.48 2.95 1.82
N ASP A 68 -11.39 2.25 1.58
CA ASP A 68 -10.35 2.72 0.67
C ASP A 68 -9.63 1.55 -0.01
N VAL A 69 -8.90 1.87 -1.07
CA VAL A 69 -7.88 1.00 -1.61
C VAL A 69 -6.53 1.60 -1.27
N SER A 70 -5.84 0.96 -0.34
CA SER A 70 -4.57 1.44 0.16
C SER A 70 -3.41 1.05 -0.77
N LEU A 71 -2.64 2.04 -1.19
CA LEU A 71 -1.38 1.89 -1.91
C LEU A 71 -0.18 2.37 -1.08
N VAL A 72 -0.34 2.47 0.25
CA VAL A 72 0.70 2.94 1.17
C VAL A 72 1.99 2.12 1.05
N ASP A 73 1.88 0.83 0.80
CA ASP A 73 3.05 -0.04 0.58
C ASP A 73 3.45 -0.10 -0.90
N GLY A 74 2.58 0.36 -1.79
CA GLY A 74 2.67 0.19 -3.23
C GLY A 74 1.52 -0.63 -3.77
N TRP A 75 1.69 -1.28 -4.91
CA TRP A 75 0.64 -2.09 -5.51
C TRP A 75 1.19 -3.35 -6.20
N THR A 76 0.35 -4.38 -6.26
CA THR A 76 0.65 -5.67 -6.90
C THR A 76 -0.31 -5.99 -8.03
N LEU A 77 -1.55 -5.53 -7.94
CA LEU A 77 -2.61 -5.83 -8.90
C LEU A 77 -3.38 -4.58 -9.27
N PRO A 78 -3.88 -4.51 -10.51
CA PRO A 78 -4.90 -3.53 -10.87
C PRO A 78 -6.16 -3.76 -10.03
N PHE A 79 -6.93 -2.70 -9.82
CA PHE A 79 -8.15 -2.77 -9.01
C PHE A 79 -9.21 -1.84 -9.54
N ARG A 80 -10.45 -2.14 -9.18
CA ARG A 80 -11.60 -1.26 -9.34
C ARG A 80 -12.42 -1.33 -8.06
N LEU A 81 -12.68 -0.19 -7.45
CA LEU A 81 -13.59 -0.06 -6.33
C LEU A 81 -14.87 0.63 -6.83
N LEU A 82 -15.98 -0.04 -6.64
CA LEU A 82 -17.30 0.49 -6.93
C LEU A 82 -18.12 0.52 -5.63
N ILE A 83 -18.60 1.69 -5.25
CA ILE A 83 -19.50 1.86 -4.11
C ILE A 83 -20.91 1.92 -4.67
N ALA A 84 -21.69 0.86 -4.46
CA ALA A 84 -23.06 0.77 -4.95
C ALA A 84 -24.07 0.97 -3.80
N GLY A 85 -25.15 1.66 -4.09
CA GLY A 85 -26.24 1.90 -3.14
C GLY A 85 -26.40 3.37 -2.79
N SER A 86 -27.36 3.66 -1.91
CA SER A 86 -27.57 4.99 -1.37
C SER A 86 -26.96 5.08 0.02
N CYS A 87 -25.97 5.93 0.19
CA CYS A 87 -25.47 6.28 1.50
C CYS A 87 -26.29 7.46 2.04
N SER A 88 -26.93 7.28 3.19
CA SER A 88 -27.61 8.36 3.89
C SER A 88 -26.65 8.95 4.93
N GLY A 89 -26.28 10.18 4.75
CA GLY A 89 -25.41 10.91 5.69
C GLY A 89 -24.55 11.91 4.93
N GLY A 90 -24.38 13.09 5.47
CA GLY A 90 -23.77 14.24 4.79
C GLY A 90 -22.26 14.15 4.53
N GLY A 91 -21.71 12.97 4.36
CA GLY A 91 -20.33 12.80 3.91
C GLY A 91 -20.21 13.00 2.41
N ASN A 92 -19.20 13.70 1.97
CA ASN A 92 -18.84 13.75 0.56
C ASN A 92 -18.31 12.38 0.16
N LEU A 93 -19.20 11.55 -0.37
CA LEU A 93 -18.77 10.35 -1.10
C LEU A 93 -18.28 10.79 -2.46
N HIS A 94 -17.02 10.77 -2.65
CA HIS A 94 -16.42 10.95 -3.95
C HIS A 94 -15.09 10.22 -3.97
N PRO A 95 -14.87 9.42 -4.98
CA PRO A 95 -15.76 9.06 -6.09
C PRO A 95 -16.64 7.84 -5.77
N ASP A 96 -17.77 7.68 -6.48
CA ASP A 96 -18.57 6.45 -6.44
C ASP A 96 -17.84 5.26 -7.05
N GLU A 97 -16.81 5.56 -7.82
CA GLU A 97 -15.96 4.58 -8.49
C GLU A 97 -14.51 5.07 -8.54
N ILE A 98 -13.58 4.19 -8.18
CA ILE A 98 -12.15 4.33 -8.42
C ILE A 98 -11.74 3.21 -9.37
N ASP A 99 -11.33 3.56 -10.58
CA ASP A 99 -10.92 2.60 -11.60
C ASP A 99 -9.43 2.72 -11.91
N CYS A 100 -8.66 1.77 -11.40
CA CYS A 100 -7.25 1.55 -11.70
C CYS A 100 -7.05 0.19 -12.37
N SER A 101 -8.05 -0.32 -13.10
CA SER A 101 -7.99 -1.61 -13.79
C SER A 101 -6.98 -1.63 -14.93
N GLY A 102 -6.54 -0.46 -15.40
CA GLY A 102 -5.49 -0.31 -16.40
C GLY A 102 -4.07 -0.35 -15.87
N LEU A 103 -3.85 -0.50 -14.56
CA LEU A 103 -2.49 -0.57 -14.00
C LEU A 103 -1.77 -1.82 -14.50
N THR A 104 -0.53 -1.62 -14.99
CA THR A 104 0.37 -2.70 -15.40
C THR A 104 1.78 -2.46 -14.85
N PHE A 105 2.56 -3.51 -14.67
CA PHE A 105 3.92 -3.37 -14.14
C PHE A 105 4.86 -2.54 -15.02
N GLU A 106 4.54 -2.37 -16.29
CA GLU A 106 5.26 -1.49 -17.21
C GLU A 106 5.13 -0.01 -16.81
N GLN A 107 4.05 0.34 -16.10
CA GLN A 107 3.82 1.69 -15.58
C GLN A 107 4.57 1.95 -14.27
N CYS A 108 5.09 0.90 -13.62
CA CYS A 108 5.91 1.07 -12.43
C CYS A 108 7.24 1.72 -12.79
N PRO A 109 7.56 2.91 -12.28
CA PRO A 109 8.75 3.64 -12.68
C PRO A 109 10.05 2.88 -12.39
N THR A 110 10.94 2.83 -13.38
CA THR A 110 12.30 2.30 -13.18
C THR A 110 13.30 3.40 -12.84
N GLN A 111 12.90 4.66 -12.95
CA GLN A 111 13.73 5.83 -12.66
C GLN A 111 12.92 6.91 -11.93
N GLU A 112 12.42 6.57 -10.74
CA GLU A 112 11.70 7.51 -9.88
C GLU A 112 12.68 8.34 -9.06
N ARG A 113 12.49 9.66 -9.04
CA ARG A 113 13.34 10.57 -8.28
C ARG A 113 12.81 10.76 -6.86
N LEU A 114 13.49 10.17 -5.88
CA LEU A 114 13.18 10.35 -4.45
C LEU A 114 14.30 11.16 -3.79
N GLY A 115 13.99 12.40 -3.44
CA GLY A 115 15.00 13.37 -2.99
C GLY A 115 16.02 13.67 -4.08
N THR A 116 17.30 13.39 -3.81
CA THR A 116 18.40 13.65 -4.73
C THR A 116 18.84 12.44 -5.57
N LYS A 117 18.20 11.29 -5.37
CA LYS A 117 18.56 10.02 -6.02
C LYS A 117 17.43 9.47 -6.85
N THR A 118 17.78 8.65 -7.83
CA THR A 118 16.85 7.95 -8.70
C THR A 118 16.79 6.47 -8.31
N PHE A 119 15.60 5.89 -8.32
CA PHE A 119 15.34 4.52 -7.88
C PHE A 119 14.48 3.76 -8.89
N ASP A 120 14.75 2.46 -9.02
CA ASP A 120 13.84 1.51 -9.64
C ASP A 120 12.76 1.14 -8.62
N MET A 121 11.50 1.45 -8.91
CA MET A 121 10.37 1.19 -8.02
C MET A 121 9.83 -0.22 -8.17
N GLN A 122 10.27 -0.98 -9.16
CA GLN A 122 9.85 -2.35 -9.35
C GLN A 122 10.37 -3.25 -8.23
N ALA A 123 9.46 -3.94 -7.56
CA ALA A 123 9.80 -4.98 -6.60
C ALA A 123 10.00 -6.29 -7.35
N ARG A 124 11.22 -6.83 -7.30
CA ARG A 124 11.57 -8.04 -8.02
C ARG A 124 11.74 -9.21 -7.07
N ARG A 125 11.20 -10.36 -7.43
CA ARG A 125 11.37 -11.59 -6.67
C ARG A 125 12.83 -12.00 -6.64
N TRP A 126 13.24 -12.41 -5.45
CA TRP A 126 14.56 -13.01 -5.28
C TRP A 126 14.68 -14.27 -6.13
N GLY A 127 15.81 -14.42 -6.81
CA GLY A 127 16.13 -15.59 -7.63
C GLY A 127 15.58 -15.52 -9.06
N SER A 128 14.30 -15.25 -9.27
CA SER A 128 13.73 -15.19 -10.63
C SER A 128 13.89 -13.83 -11.31
N GLY A 129 14.01 -12.75 -10.53
CA GLY A 129 14.03 -11.39 -11.05
C GLY A 129 12.69 -10.91 -11.61
N SER A 130 11.64 -11.73 -11.59
CA SER A 130 10.31 -11.34 -12.07
C SER A 130 9.72 -10.23 -11.19
N ILE A 131 9.00 -9.31 -11.82
CA ILE A 131 8.33 -8.22 -11.08
C ILE A 131 7.16 -8.81 -10.30
N ALA A 132 7.07 -8.47 -9.04
CA ALA A 132 6.01 -8.91 -8.14
C ALA A 132 5.21 -7.74 -7.54
N GLY A 133 5.59 -6.51 -7.84
CA GLY A 133 4.88 -5.33 -7.37
C GLY A 133 5.62 -4.04 -7.71
N CYS A 134 5.01 -2.94 -7.34
CA CYS A 134 5.55 -1.60 -7.46
C CYS A 134 5.60 -0.96 -6.08
N TYR A 135 6.78 -0.56 -5.62
CA TYR A 135 6.95 0.08 -4.32
C TYR A 135 6.29 1.45 -4.28
N SER A 136 5.68 1.78 -3.15
CA SER A 136 5.45 3.18 -2.84
C SER A 136 6.78 3.89 -2.54
N PRO A 137 6.86 5.21 -2.71
CA PRO A 137 8.07 5.97 -2.36
C PRO A 137 8.52 5.76 -0.92
N CYS A 138 7.58 5.76 0.02
CA CYS A 138 7.90 5.54 1.43
C CYS A 138 8.50 4.15 1.67
N LEU A 139 7.83 3.09 1.20
CA LEU A 139 8.29 1.73 1.41
C LEU A 139 9.64 1.49 0.71
N LYS A 140 9.84 2.05 -0.49
CA LYS A 140 11.12 1.99 -1.19
C LYS A 140 12.27 2.55 -0.37
N LEU A 141 12.04 3.61 0.38
CA LEU A 141 13.06 4.27 1.19
C LEU A 141 13.29 3.62 2.55
N THR A 142 12.28 2.93 3.12
CA THR A 142 12.31 2.49 4.52
C THR A 142 12.36 0.98 4.73
N ASP A 143 11.87 0.17 3.80
CA ASP A 143 11.89 -1.28 3.96
C ASP A 143 13.15 -1.90 3.33
N PRO A 144 14.05 -2.49 4.15
CA PRO A 144 15.29 -3.08 3.66
C PRO A 144 15.14 -4.50 3.10
N LYS A 145 13.91 -5.06 3.14
CA LYS A 145 13.67 -6.44 2.71
C LYS A 145 13.75 -6.60 1.19
N TRP A 146 13.83 -7.84 0.75
CA TRP A 146 13.87 -8.24 -0.67
C TRP A 146 14.91 -7.51 -1.51
N ASN A 147 16.11 -7.37 -0.94
CA ASN A 147 17.22 -6.72 -1.62
C ASN A 147 16.91 -5.26 -2.02
N ASN A 148 16.04 -4.62 -1.28
CA ASN A 148 15.78 -3.19 -1.44
C ASN A 148 16.97 -2.38 -0.88
N THR A 149 18.01 -2.22 -1.68
CA THR A 149 19.23 -1.51 -1.28
C THR A 149 19.02 -0.01 -1.08
N ALA A 150 17.88 0.51 -1.51
CA ALA A 150 17.54 1.93 -1.38
C ALA A 150 17.30 2.36 0.06
N SER A 151 16.64 1.50 0.85
CA SER A 151 16.21 1.84 2.21
C SER A 151 17.39 1.99 3.17
N ARG A 152 18.36 1.11 3.09
CA ARG A 152 19.47 1.00 4.07
C ARG A 152 19.00 1.09 5.53
N GLY A 153 17.76 0.70 5.82
CA GLY A 153 17.16 0.82 7.14
C GLY A 153 16.82 2.26 7.55
N ARG A 154 16.49 3.14 6.60
CA ARG A 154 16.05 4.50 6.90
C ARG A 154 14.81 4.49 7.77
N SER A 155 14.77 5.39 8.74
CA SER A 155 13.56 5.69 9.48
C SER A 155 12.56 6.44 8.61
N ARG A 156 11.25 6.25 8.88
CA ARG A 156 10.19 7.07 8.27
C ARG A 156 10.30 8.56 8.61
N THR A 157 11.06 8.89 9.65
CA THR A 157 11.33 10.27 10.08
C THR A 157 12.65 10.84 9.54
N ASP A 158 13.41 10.07 8.75
CA ASP A 158 14.60 10.56 8.07
C ASP A 158 14.22 11.66 7.07
N ASP A 159 15.04 12.71 6.96
CA ASP A 159 14.74 13.88 6.13
C ASP A 159 14.41 13.55 4.67
N VAL A 160 14.97 12.46 4.15
CA VAL A 160 14.70 12.01 2.77
C VAL A 160 13.39 11.22 2.70
N ALA A 161 13.02 10.47 3.74
CA ALA A 161 11.84 9.62 3.75
C ALA A 161 10.58 10.33 4.25
N ALA A 162 10.74 11.26 5.19
CA ALA A 162 9.61 11.94 5.83
C ALA A 162 8.61 12.60 4.85
N PRO A 163 9.05 13.26 3.76
CA PRO A 163 8.12 13.83 2.80
C PRO A 163 7.21 12.80 2.11
N TYR A 164 7.65 11.56 2.01
CA TYR A 164 6.91 10.46 1.35
C TYR A 164 6.21 9.54 2.34
N CYS A 165 6.64 9.51 3.61
CA CYS A 165 6.09 8.64 4.63
C CYS A 165 5.09 9.33 5.56
N CYS A 166 5.05 10.64 5.56
CA CYS A 166 4.17 11.48 6.38
C CYS A 166 4.06 11.00 7.84
N PRO A 167 5.19 10.81 8.57
CA PRO A 167 5.12 10.33 9.94
C PRO A 167 4.50 11.40 10.85
N THR A 168 3.60 11.01 11.73
CA THR A 168 2.99 11.93 12.72
C THR A 168 3.27 11.45 14.13
N PRO A 169 3.95 12.25 15.01
CA PRO A 169 4.84 13.33 14.66
C PRO A 169 6.09 12.82 13.93
N PRO A 170 6.92 13.63 13.24
CA PRO A 170 7.03 15.10 13.37
C PRO A 170 6.20 15.91 12.34
N ILE A 171 5.62 15.27 11.31
CA ILE A 171 4.82 15.97 10.30
C ILE A 171 3.35 15.94 10.72
N SER A 172 2.67 17.09 10.69
CA SER A 172 1.23 17.14 10.94
C SER A 172 0.45 16.61 9.71
N PRO A 173 -0.78 16.11 9.90
CA PRO A 173 -1.62 15.70 8.77
C PRO A 173 -1.80 16.81 7.71
N GLN A 174 -1.88 18.07 8.15
CA GLN A 174 -2.00 19.22 7.23
C GLN A 174 -0.73 19.44 6.41
N ALA A 175 0.44 19.35 7.04
CA ALA A 175 1.72 19.50 6.35
C ALA A 175 1.97 18.30 5.39
N CYS A 176 1.51 17.11 5.76
CA CYS A 176 1.57 15.93 4.91
C CYS A 176 0.74 16.13 3.63
N ARG A 177 -0.49 16.61 3.76
CA ARG A 177 -1.38 16.88 2.61
C ARG A 177 -0.85 17.95 1.65
N ALA A 178 -0.02 18.86 2.13
CA ALA A 178 0.62 19.89 1.30
C ALA A 178 1.95 19.43 0.67
N GLY A 179 2.36 18.19 0.91
CA GLY A 179 3.63 17.65 0.42
C GLY A 179 3.49 16.88 -0.89
N PRO A 180 4.61 16.36 -1.40
CA PRO A 180 4.64 15.63 -2.69
C PRO A 180 3.80 14.34 -2.70
N VAL A 181 3.31 13.89 -1.55
CA VAL A 181 2.45 12.69 -1.44
C VAL A 181 1.01 12.99 -1.82
N GLU A 182 0.54 14.23 -1.63
CA GLU A 182 -0.83 14.61 -1.99
C GLU A 182 -1.09 14.61 -3.50
N GLU A 183 -0.04 14.83 -4.30
CA GLU A 183 -0.15 14.83 -5.76
C GLU A 183 -0.13 13.42 -6.38
N THR A 184 0.12 12.39 -5.57
CA THR A 184 0.29 11.00 -6.03
C THR A 184 -0.73 10.00 -5.47
N GLU A 185 -1.63 10.44 -4.58
CA GLU A 185 -2.73 9.62 -4.04
C GLU A 185 -4.07 9.89 -4.83
#